data_9ff51d515fa29bebf462e75a197e0fc8
#
_entry.id   9ff51d515fa29bebf462e75a197e0fc8
#
_cell.length_a   1.000
_cell.length_b   1.000
_cell.length_c   1.000
_cell.angle_alpha   90.00
_cell.angle_beta   90.00
_cell.angle_gamma   90.00
#
_symmetry.space_group_name_H-M   'P 1'
#
loop_
_entity.id
_entity.type
_entity.pdbx_description
1 polymer ?
#
loop_
_entity_poly.entity_id
_entity_poly.type
_entity_poly.pdbx_seq_one_letter_code
_entity_poly.pdbx_strand_id
1 'polypeptide(L)'
;MIMKKILSWFLYITCILTLVACGKSAAPITLPQADEITSIDITIEENTVSHSDKTWISEVIADISSSEPTKKESIQDFPQVESYIKIDFRLETGTSTIFAYEDRGKCYLEQPYQGIYKIDRKLFERLKEIE
;
A
#
# COMPACT_ATOMS: atom_id res chain seq x y z
N MET A 1 -26.43 -8.15 -46.18
CA MET A 1 -24.97 -7.96 -46.26
C MET A 1 -24.42 -6.92 -45.29
N ILE A 2 -25.12 -5.83 -45.03
CA ILE A 2 -24.70 -4.79 -44.10
C ILE A 2 -24.72 -5.27 -42.65
N MET A 3 -25.67 -6.11 -42.24
CA MET A 3 -25.77 -6.67 -40.88
C MET A 3 -24.60 -7.58 -40.50
N LYS A 4 -24.04 -8.36 -41.40
CA LYS A 4 -22.89 -9.23 -41.12
C LYS A 4 -21.61 -8.43 -40.92
N LYS A 5 -21.42 -7.31 -41.58
CA LYS A 5 -20.29 -6.41 -41.43
C LYS A 5 -20.39 -5.63 -40.11
N ILE A 6 -21.57 -5.23 -39.70
CA ILE A 6 -21.79 -4.53 -38.43
C ILE A 6 -21.59 -5.49 -37.26
N LEU A 7 -22.04 -6.74 -37.37
CA LEU A 7 -21.83 -7.75 -36.34
C LEU A 7 -20.36 -8.11 -36.18
N SER A 8 -19.62 -8.19 -37.28
CA SER A 8 -18.17 -8.43 -37.26
C SER A 8 -17.40 -7.25 -36.62
N TRP A 9 -17.81 -6.02 -36.87
CA TRP A 9 -17.23 -4.83 -36.25
C TRP A 9 -17.53 -4.75 -34.75
N PHE A 10 -18.76 -5.11 -34.37
CA PHE A 10 -19.15 -5.15 -32.96
C PHE A 10 -18.33 -6.19 -32.16
N LEU A 11 -18.08 -7.35 -32.77
CA LEU A 11 -17.27 -8.40 -32.16
C LEU A 11 -15.82 -7.96 -32.00
N TYR A 12 -15.30 -7.19 -32.97
CA TYR A 12 -13.92 -6.68 -32.93
C TYR A 12 -13.73 -5.61 -31.83
N ILE A 13 -14.71 -4.74 -31.67
CA ILE A 13 -14.72 -3.71 -30.62
C ILE A 13 -14.82 -4.34 -29.22
N THR A 14 -15.61 -5.40 -29.08
CA THR A 14 -15.76 -6.12 -27.80
C THR A 14 -14.47 -6.83 -27.40
N CYS A 15 -13.73 -7.38 -28.37
CA CYS A 15 -12.42 -8.01 -28.11
C CYS A 15 -11.35 -6.99 -27.70
N ILE A 16 -11.38 -5.76 -28.23
CA ILE A 16 -10.42 -4.71 -27.88
C ILE A 16 -10.67 -4.20 -26.46
N LEU A 17 -11.94 -4.12 -26.03
CA LEU A 17 -12.31 -3.69 -24.69
C LEU A 17 -11.90 -4.70 -23.60
N THR A 18 -11.82 -5.99 -23.93
CA THR A 18 -11.38 -7.03 -22.98
C THR A 18 -9.86 -7.07 -22.78
N LEU A 19 -9.08 -6.56 -23.72
CA LEU A 19 -7.62 -6.50 -23.62
C LEU A 19 -7.12 -5.37 -22.71
N VAL A 20 -7.93 -4.36 -22.45
CA VAL A 20 -7.58 -3.24 -21.55
C VAL A 20 -7.72 -3.63 -20.07
N ALA A 21 -8.38 -4.76 -19.76
CA ALA A 21 -8.58 -5.23 -18.39
C ALA A 21 -7.40 -6.03 -17.81
N CYS A 22 -6.33 -6.28 -18.58
CA CYS A 22 -5.19 -7.11 -18.19
C CYS A 22 -3.99 -6.32 -17.64
N GLY A 23 -4.21 -5.30 -16.81
CA GLY A 23 -3.13 -4.50 -16.24
C GLY A 23 -3.50 -3.95 -14.86
N LYS A 24 -4.05 -4.80 -13.99
CA LYS A 24 -4.49 -4.34 -12.66
C LYS A 24 -3.30 -4.14 -11.75
N SER A 25 -3.10 -2.90 -11.28
CA SER A 25 -2.33 -2.59 -10.09
C SER A 25 -3.03 -3.20 -8.86
N ALA A 26 -2.32 -3.31 -7.74
CA ALA A 26 -2.87 -3.78 -6.47
C ALA A 26 -4.12 -2.98 -6.08
N ALA A 27 -5.01 -3.59 -5.29
CA ALA A 27 -6.09 -2.87 -4.65
C ALA A 27 -5.52 -1.74 -3.78
N PRO A 28 -6.26 -0.65 -3.54
CA PRO A 28 -5.80 0.40 -2.63
C PRO A 28 -5.41 -0.17 -1.27
N ILE A 29 -4.42 0.44 -0.62
CA ILE A 29 -3.99 0.01 0.71
C ILE A 29 -5.16 0.07 1.69
N THR A 30 -5.30 -0.95 2.51
CA THR A 30 -6.36 -1.05 3.50
C THR A 30 -5.83 -0.68 4.88
N LEU A 31 -6.32 0.43 5.43
CA LEU A 31 -5.88 0.95 6.73
C LEU A 31 -7.05 1.02 7.71
N PRO A 32 -6.79 0.85 9.01
CA PRO A 32 -7.77 1.20 10.03
C PRO A 32 -8.08 2.70 9.98
N GLN A 33 -9.24 3.09 10.46
CA GLN A 33 -9.56 4.51 10.59
C GLN A 33 -8.72 5.14 11.71
N ALA A 34 -8.30 6.38 11.52
CA ALA A 34 -7.41 7.06 12.47
C ALA A 34 -8.00 7.13 13.90
N ASP A 35 -9.32 7.29 14.02
CA ASP A 35 -10.01 7.36 15.32
C ASP A 35 -10.10 6.00 16.04
N GLU A 36 -9.90 4.89 15.33
CA GLU A 36 -9.84 3.54 15.89
C GLU A 36 -8.44 3.15 16.38
N ILE A 37 -7.41 3.88 15.97
CA ILE A 37 -6.01 3.59 16.30
C ILE A 37 -5.69 4.19 17.67
N THR A 38 -5.24 3.33 18.60
CA THR A 38 -4.80 3.76 19.94
C THR A 38 -3.35 4.23 19.93
N SER A 39 -2.50 3.55 19.15
CA SER A 39 -1.11 3.94 18.93
C SER A 39 -0.58 3.36 17.63
N ILE A 40 0.48 3.95 17.10
CA ILE A 40 1.27 3.40 15.99
C ILE A 40 2.65 3.09 16.53
N ASP A 41 3.02 1.81 16.49
CA ASP A 41 4.34 1.35 16.92
C ASP A 41 5.23 1.17 15.69
N ILE A 42 6.34 1.88 15.66
CA ILE A 42 7.31 1.79 14.57
C ILE A 42 8.56 1.08 15.08
N THR A 43 8.90 -0.03 14.45
CA THR A 43 10.06 -0.84 14.81
C THR A 43 11.08 -0.79 13.70
N ILE A 44 12.29 -0.34 14.04
CA ILE A 44 13.45 -0.34 13.16
C ILE A 44 14.53 -1.18 13.86
N GLU A 45 14.92 -2.27 13.21
CA GLU A 45 15.80 -3.28 13.80
C GLU A 45 15.22 -3.83 15.11
N GLU A 46 15.82 -3.52 16.26
CA GLU A 46 15.36 -3.97 17.58
C GLU A 46 14.68 -2.85 18.38
N ASN A 47 14.58 -1.64 17.83
CA ASN A 47 14.06 -0.47 18.53
C ASN A 47 12.63 -0.18 18.10
N THR A 48 11.73 -0.10 19.07
CA THR A 48 10.33 0.26 18.85
C THR A 48 10.00 1.58 19.52
N VAL A 49 9.38 2.49 18.75
CA VAL A 49 8.84 3.74 19.26
C VAL A 49 7.33 3.75 19.07
N SER A 50 6.59 4.11 20.10
CA SER A 50 5.14 4.17 20.09
C SER A 50 4.67 5.61 20.00
N HIS A 51 3.81 5.90 19.03
CA HIS A 51 3.19 7.20 18.82
C HIS A 51 1.70 7.12 19.15
N SER A 52 1.26 7.92 20.11
CA SER A 52 -0.14 7.96 20.55
C SER A 52 -0.80 9.34 20.34
N ASP A 53 -0.07 10.31 19.80
CA ASP A 53 -0.62 11.61 19.46
C ASP A 53 -1.63 11.49 18.32
N LYS A 54 -2.85 11.90 18.56
CA LYS A 54 -3.94 11.72 17.59
C LYS A 54 -3.78 12.56 16.32
N THR A 55 -3.18 13.73 16.42
CA THR A 55 -2.89 14.58 15.26
C THR A 55 -1.86 13.92 14.37
N TRP A 56 -0.77 13.44 14.97
CA TRP A 56 0.28 12.72 14.25
C TRP A 56 -0.27 11.45 13.57
N ILE A 57 -1.09 10.66 14.28
CA ILE A 57 -1.73 9.46 13.74
C ILE A 57 -2.60 9.80 12.52
N SER A 58 -3.44 10.84 12.62
CA SER A 58 -4.31 11.26 11.53
C SER A 58 -3.52 11.69 10.29
N GLU A 59 -2.44 12.45 10.49
CA GLU A 59 -1.58 12.89 9.40
C GLU A 59 -0.86 11.73 8.70
N VAL A 60 -0.32 10.81 9.49
CA VAL A 60 0.39 9.62 8.95
C VAL A 60 -0.58 8.71 8.19
N ILE A 61 -1.77 8.48 8.72
CA ILE A 61 -2.80 7.68 8.02
C ILE A 61 -3.19 8.33 6.71
N ALA A 62 -3.38 9.65 6.68
CA ALA A 62 -3.69 10.37 5.45
C ALA A 62 -2.56 10.24 4.41
N ASP A 63 -1.31 10.39 4.83
CA ASP A 63 -0.15 10.28 3.95
C ASP A 63 0.02 8.86 3.42
N ILE A 64 -0.14 7.84 4.26
CA ILE A 64 -0.09 6.44 3.84
C ILE A 64 -1.25 6.12 2.88
N SER A 65 -2.43 6.65 3.12
CA SER A 65 -3.60 6.43 2.26
C SER A 65 -3.42 6.99 0.84
N SER A 66 -2.54 7.97 0.67
CA SER A 66 -2.23 8.55 -0.64
C SER A 66 -1.13 7.78 -1.40
N SER A 67 -0.64 6.67 -0.85
CA SER A 67 0.35 5.83 -1.53
C SER A 67 -0.19 5.25 -2.84
N GLU A 68 0.70 5.10 -3.82
CA GLU A 68 0.33 4.63 -5.17
C GLU A 68 0.49 3.11 -5.30
N PRO A 69 -0.58 2.38 -5.64
CA PRO A 69 -0.47 0.94 -5.91
C PRO A 69 0.51 0.66 -7.04
N THR A 70 1.38 -0.33 -6.85
CA THR A 70 2.25 -0.83 -7.91
C THR A 70 1.68 -2.12 -8.50
N LYS A 71 2.31 -2.62 -9.56
CA LYS A 71 1.95 -3.92 -10.17
C LYS A 71 2.62 -5.10 -9.44
N LYS A 72 3.42 -4.85 -8.43
CA LYS A 72 4.09 -5.90 -7.65
C LYS A 72 3.13 -6.47 -6.63
N GLU A 73 3.13 -7.79 -6.53
CA GLU A 73 2.33 -8.53 -5.57
C GLU A 73 3.08 -8.72 -4.26
N SER A 74 2.35 -8.77 -3.16
CA SER A 74 2.85 -9.18 -1.87
C SER A 74 2.25 -10.54 -1.53
N ILE A 75 3.07 -11.57 -1.51
CA ILE A 75 2.68 -12.96 -1.25
C ILE A 75 3.40 -13.54 -0.05
N GLN A 76 4.00 -12.70 0.77
CA GLN A 76 4.78 -13.08 1.94
C GLN A 76 4.36 -12.29 3.18
N ASP A 77 4.76 -12.78 4.34
CA ASP A 77 4.43 -12.18 5.63
C ASP A 77 5.23 -10.91 5.92
N PHE A 78 6.39 -10.74 5.28
CA PHE A 78 7.27 -9.60 5.46
C PHE A 78 8.08 -9.35 4.19
N PRO A 79 8.60 -8.10 4.00
CA PRO A 79 9.37 -7.77 2.78
C PRO A 79 10.63 -8.62 2.62
N GLN A 80 10.92 -9.03 1.39
CA GLN A 80 12.12 -9.78 1.04
C GLN A 80 13.27 -8.82 0.70
N VAL A 81 13.61 -7.95 1.65
CA VAL A 81 14.70 -6.97 1.56
C VAL A 81 15.55 -7.05 2.84
N GLU A 82 16.78 -6.55 2.79
CA GLU A 82 17.70 -6.64 3.93
C GLU A 82 17.23 -5.85 5.15
N SER A 83 16.59 -4.70 4.92
CA SER A 83 16.18 -3.80 6.00
C SER A 83 14.82 -3.21 5.71
N TYR A 84 13.97 -3.19 6.69
CA TYR A 84 12.63 -2.61 6.60
C TYR A 84 12.18 -2.05 7.94
N ILE A 85 11.18 -1.18 7.87
CA ILE A 85 10.49 -0.62 9.03
C ILE A 85 9.20 -1.38 9.21
N LYS A 86 8.93 -1.89 10.40
CA LYS A 86 7.65 -2.50 10.74
C LYS A 86 6.74 -1.45 11.37
N ILE A 87 5.52 -1.34 10.88
CA ILE A 87 4.53 -0.36 11.33
C ILE A 87 3.31 -1.12 11.83
N ASP A 88 3.07 -1.08 13.12
CA ASP A 88 1.94 -1.71 13.77
C ASP A 88 0.90 -0.67 14.17
N PHE A 89 -0.28 -0.75 13.58
CA PHE A 89 -1.44 0.02 13.99
C PHE A 89 -2.15 -0.72 15.10
N ARG A 90 -2.07 -0.21 16.32
CA ARG A 90 -2.71 -0.82 17.50
C ARG A 90 -4.16 -0.38 17.62
N LEU A 91 -5.05 -1.36 17.71
CA LEU A 91 -6.49 -1.17 17.90
C LEU A 91 -6.91 -1.86 19.20
N GLU A 92 -8.07 -1.53 19.72
CA GLU A 92 -8.62 -2.28 20.88
C GLU A 92 -8.88 -3.75 20.54
N THR A 93 -9.20 -4.04 19.28
CA THR A 93 -9.55 -5.38 18.80
C THR A 93 -8.37 -6.17 18.24
N GLY A 94 -7.19 -5.59 18.12
CA GLY A 94 -6.02 -6.26 17.55
C GLY A 94 -5.01 -5.31 16.95
N THR A 95 -4.20 -5.84 16.05
CA THR A 95 -3.11 -5.08 15.40
C THR A 95 -3.14 -5.31 13.90
N SER A 96 -3.00 -4.23 13.13
CA SER A 96 -2.79 -4.28 11.69
C SER A 96 -1.36 -3.86 11.38
N THR A 97 -0.65 -4.61 10.55
CA THR A 97 0.77 -4.40 10.28
C THR A 97 1.02 -4.13 8.80
N ILE A 98 1.83 -3.12 8.52
CA ILE A 98 2.44 -2.88 7.22
C ILE A 98 3.94 -2.68 7.40
N PHE A 99 4.67 -2.67 6.28
CA PHE A 99 6.12 -2.48 6.28
C PHE A 99 6.50 -1.35 5.34
N ALA A 100 7.59 -0.66 5.64
CA ALA A 100 8.17 0.35 4.77
C ALA A 100 9.63 0.02 4.50
N TYR A 101 10.08 0.23 3.27
CA TYR A 101 11.46 -0.04 2.90
C TYR A 101 11.89 0.81 1.70
N GLU A 102 13.18 0.89 1.51
CA GLU A 102 13.79 1.50 0.34
C GLU A 102 14.42 0.41 -0.53
N ASP A 103 14.15 0.45 -1.83
CA ASP A 103 14.73 -0.45 -2.80
C ASP A 103 15.11 0.35 -4.06
N ARG A 104 16.39 0.28 -4.42
CA ARG A 104 16.95 0.95 -5.60
C ARG A 104 16.64 2.45 -5.67
N GLY A 105 16.73 3.14 -4.53
CA GLY A 105 16.49 4.57 -4.40
C GLY A 105 15.03 4.99 -4.36
N LYS A 106 14.09 4.05 -4.34
CA LYS A 106 12.66 4.29 -4.26
C LYS A 106 12.11 3.75 -2.95
N CYS A 107 11.09 4.42 -2.41
CA CYS A 107 10.47 4.06 -1.15
C CYS A 107 9.12 3.40 -1.37
N TYR A 108 8.87 2.34 -0.60
CA TYR A 108 7.66 1.52 -0.73
C TYR A 108 7.05 1.20 0.62
N LEU A 109 5.73 0.98 0.60
CA LEU A 109 5.01 0.29 1.66
C LEU A 109 4.61 -1.09 1.14
N GLU A 110 4.65 -2.09 1.99
CA GLU A 110 4.13 -3.41 1.70
C GLU A 110 3.06 -3.78 2.71
N GLN A 111 1.88 -4.08 2.21
CA GLN A 111 0.82 -4.68 3.00
C GLN A 111 0.76 -6.17 2.65
N PRO A 112 1.14 -7.06 3.59
CA PRO A 112 1.21 -8.48 3.32
C PRO A 112 -0.06 -9.04 2.69
N TYR A 113 0.11 -9.82 1.63
CA TYR A 113 -0.96 -10.45 0.85
C TYR A 113 -1.93 -9.49 0.15
N GLN A 114 -1.65 -8.19 0.16
CA GLN A 114 -2.48 -7.20 -0.52
C GLN A 114 -1.73 -6.48 -1.64
N GLY A 115 -0.55 -5.97 -1.38
CA GLY A 115 0.22 -5.30 -2.41
C GLY A 115 1.40 -4.49 -1.92
N ILE A 116 2.09 -3.91 -2.88
CA ILE A 116 3.23 -3.02 -2.68
C ILE A 116 2.87 -1.66 -3.25
N TYR A 117 3.11 -0.62 -2.48
CA TYR A 117 2.70 0.75 -2.75
C TYR A 117 3.90 1.67 -2.76
N LYS A 118 3.94 2.60 -3.70
CA LYS A 118 5.01 3.60 -3.77
C LYS A 118 4.66 4.79 -2.89
N ILE A 119 5.64 5.24 -2.11
CA ILE A 119 5.54 6.45 -1.29
C ILE A 119 6.67 7.41 -1.62
N ASP A 120 6.51 8.67 -1.24
CA ASP A 120 7.59 9.63 -1.38
C ASP A 120 8.63 9.48 -0.26
N ARG A 121 9.82 10.03 -0.49
CA ARG A 121 10.90 9.97 0.48
C ARG A 121 10.57 10.74 1.76
N LYS A 122 9.81 11.81 1.68
CA LYS A 122 9.42 12.61 2.83
C LYS A 122 8.62 11.80 3.85
N LEU A 123 7.65 11.02 3.38
CA LEU A 123 6.89 10.11 4.25
C LEU A 123 7.80 9.02 4.83
N PHE A 124 8.66 8.43 4.01
CA PHE A 124 9.60 7.40 4.45
C PHE A 124 10.54 7.90 5.56
N GLU A 125 11.13 9.08 5.39
CA GLU A 125 11.98 9.71 6.41
C GLU A 125 11.22 10.04 7.69
N ARG A 126 9.96 10.48 7.57
CA ARG A 126 9.10 10.73 8.74
C ARG A 126 8.86 9.46 9.55
N LEU A 127 8.66 8.33 8.89
CA LEU A 127 8.48 7.04 9.56
C LEU A 127 9.76 6.55 10.24
N LYS A 128 10.92 6.97 9.76
CA LYS A 128 12.22 6.62 10.34
C LYS A 128 12.61 7.47 11.55
N GLU A 129 11.95 8.60 11.77
CA GLU A 129 12.25 9.49 12.90
C GLU A 129 11.90 8.79 14.22
N ILE A 130 12.93 8.42 14.96
CA ILE A 130 12.84 7.84 16.29
C ILE A 130 13.27 8.92 17.28
N GLU A 131 12.31 9.63 17.83
CA GLU A 131 12.55 10.52 18.97
C GLU A 131 11.92 9.96 20.23
#